data_10d0a70f8eae53d2943142309dbffb89
#
_entry.id   10d0a70f8eae53d2943142309dbffb89
#
_cell.length_a   1.000
_cell.length_b   1.000
_cell.length_c   1.000
_cell.angle_alpha   90.00
_cell.angle_beta   90.00
_cell.angle_gamma   90.00
#
_symmetry.space_group_name_H-M   'P 1'
#
loop_
_entity.id
_entity.type
_entity.pdbx_description
1 polymer ?
#
loop_
_entity_poly.entity_id
_entity_poly.type
_entity_poly.pdbx_seq_one_letter_code
_entity_poly.pdbx_strand_id
1 'polypeptide(L)'
;MQTSLLAILLASSFLGFAAPQQANGETDEEITNQIMAIEHEKEAALGKGMSAVADWFERHNADDLAWMGEPGLRTKAEVIHDMRSGNQHVKPERTYDYRVRVHGNGTTAVLTYRTNGTFSIGDKTFGHQLYITDVYAKENGQWVRVVHDSSPVPANKQGQ
;
A
#
# COMPACT_ATOMS: atom_id res chain seq x y z
N MET A 1 -49.81 -52.10 -45.77
CA MET A 1 -49.95 -51.14 -44.73
C MET A 1 -48.71 -51.33 -43.83
N GLN A 2 -47.65 -50.49 -43.97
CA GLN A 2 -46.42 -50.53 -43.19
C GLN A 2 -46.40 -49.27 -42.34
N THR A 3 -46.46 -49.45 -41.05
CA THR A 3 -46.33 -48.39 -40.05
C THR A 3 -44.85 -48.27 -39.61
N SER A 4 -44.23 -47.17 -40.03
CA SER A 4 -42.85 -46.81 -39.58
C SER A 4 -42.91 -46.16 -38.21
N LEU A 5 -42.23 -46.75 -37.22
CA LEU A 5 -41.96 -46.14 -35.91
C LEU A 5 -40.75 -45.23 -36.04
N LEU A 6 -40.94 -43.96 -35.77
CA LEU A 6 -39.92 -42.94 -35.70
C LEU A 6 -39.42 -42.89 -34.26
N ALA A 7 -38.19 -43.33 -34.01
CA ALA A 7 -37.55 -43.22 -32.71
C ALA A 7 -36.84 -41.86 -32.59
N ILE A 8 -37.33 -41.02 -31.68
CA ILE A 8 -36.68 -39.72 -31.33
C ILE A 8 -35.65 -39.98 -30.23
N LEU A 9 -34.37 -39.86 -30.59
CA LEU A 9 -33.28 -39.82 -29.64
C LEU A 9 -33.16 -38.41 -29.05
N LEU A 10 -33.52 -38.24 -27.80
CA LEU A 10 -33.24 -37.05 -27.01
C LEU A 10 -31.77 -37.11 -26.49
N ALA A 11 -30.89 -36.35 -27.16
CA ALA A 11 -29.54 -36.11 -26.68
C ALA A 11 -29.56 -35.03 -25.57
N SER A 12 -29.43 -35.46 -24.32
CA SER A 12 -29.29 -34.56 -23.18
C SER A 12 -27.88 -34.00 -23.15
N SER A 13 -27.70 -32.76 -23.62
CA SER A 13 -26.45 -32.03 -23.49
C SER A 13 -26.26 -31.58 -22.04
N PHE A 14 -25.45 -32.30 -21.29
CA PHE A 14 -24.92 -31.80 -19.99
C PHE A 14 -24.00 -30.63 -20.28
N LEU A 15 -24.49 -29.40 -20.13
CA LEU A 15 -23.66 -28.21 -19.96
C LEU A 15 -22.99 -28.33 -18.59
N GLY A 16 -21.79 -28.86 -18.57
CA GLY A 16 -20.92 -28.80 -17.40
C GLY A 16 -20.60 -27.34 -17.11
N PHE A 17 -21.22 -26.77 -16.08
CA PHE A 17 -20.74 -25.54 -15.47
C PHE A 17 -19.37 -25.84 -14.90
N ALA A 18 -18.30 -25.45 -15.62
CA ALA A 18 -16.98 -25.36 -15.04
C ALA A 18 -17.09 -24.31 -13.92
N ALA A 19 -16.93 -24.75 -12.67
CA ALA A 19 -16.74 -23.82 -11.56
C ALA A 19 -15.57 -22.89 -11.94
N PRO A 20 -15.64 -21.59 -11.66
CA PRO A 20 -14.52 -20.71 -11.91
C PRO A 20 -13.33 -21.28 -11.17
N GLN A 21 -12.30 -21.68 -11.90
CA GLN A 21 -11.02 -22.06 -11.36
C GLN A 21 -10.51 -20.81 -10.62
N GLN A 22 -10.53 -20.85 -9.28
CA GLN A 22 -9.84 -19.84 -8.47
C GLN A 22 -8.41 -19.84 -8.98
N ALA A 23 -8.05 -18.80 -9.72
CA ALA A 23 -6.67 -18.49 -9.97
C ALA A 23 -6.01 -18.49 -8.57
N ASN A 24 -4.87 -19.17 -8.43
CA ASN A 24 -4.08 -19.20 -7.20
C ASN A 24 -3.67 -17.77 -6.86
N GLY A 25 -4.57 -17.00 -6.27
CA GLY A 25 -4.34 -15.65 -5.77
C GLY A 25 -3.46 -15.77 -4.54
N GLU A 26 -2.55 -14.81 -4.38
CA GLU A 26 -1.77 -14.69 -3.16
C GLU A 26 -2.70 -14.62 -1.94
N THR A 27 -2.30 -15.22 -0.85
CA THR A 27 -3.03 -15.16 0.42
C THR A 27 -2.84 -13.78 1.07
N ASP A 28 -3.75 -13.39 1.96
CA ASP A 28 -3.63 -12.15 2.73
C ASP A 28 -2.34 -12.12 3.57
N GLU A 29 -1.84 -13.27 4.01
CA GLU A 29 -0.58 -13.40 4.73
C GLU A 29 0.62 -13.11 3.82
N GLU A 30 0.66 -13.66 2.61
CA GLU A 30 1.71 -13.40 1.63
C GLU A 30 1.74 -11.92 1.24
N ILE A 31 0.59 -11.32 1.00
CA ILE A 31 0.46 -9.89 0.71
C ILE A 31 0.94 -9.04 1.90
N THR A 32 0.52 -9.39 3.11
CA THR A 32 0.98 -8.71 4.33
C THR A 32 2.51 -8.73 4.42
N ASN A 33 3.13 -9.88 4.18
CA ASN A 33 4.58 -10.03 4.21
C ASN A 33 5.28 -9.18 3.14
N GLN A 34 4.70 -9.07 1.93
CA GLN A 34 5.23 -8.20 0.87
C GLN A 34 5.16 -6.72 1.25
N ILE A 35 4.03 -6.25 1.78
CA ILE A 35 3.88 -4.86 2.23
C ILE A 35 4.86 -4.55 3.37
N MET A 36 5.02 -5.44 4.33
CA MET A 36 5.97 -5.28 5.43
C MET A 36 7.42 -5.28 4.93
N ALA A 37 7.76 -6.07 3.91
CA ALA A 37 9.09 -6.03 3.30
C ALA A 37 9.40 -4.65 2.68
N ILE A 38 8.43 -4.02 2.00
CA ILE A 38 8.57 -2.66 1.46
C ILE A 38 8.82 -1.65 2.59
N GLU A 39 8.11 -1.77 3.71
CA GLU A 39 8.31 -0.89 4.86
C GLU A 39 9.69 -1.10 5.52
N HIS A 40 10.16 -2.33 5.65
CA HIS A 40 11.51 -2.60 6.15
C HIS A 40 12.61 -2.05 5.22
N GLU A 41 12.41 -2.07 3.90
CA GLU A 41 13.31 -1.39 2.97
C GLU A 41 13.34 0.13 3.22
N LYS A 42 12.19 0.75 3.53
CA LYS A 42 12.11 2.17 3.88
C LYS A 42 12.90 2.46 5.17
N GLU A 43 12.72 1.64 6.19
CA GLU A 43 13.46 1.80 7.46
C GLU A 43 14.97 1.67 7.24
N ALA A 44 15.39 0.70 6.41
CA ALA A 44 16.79 0.55 6.03
C ALA A 44 17.33 1.75 5.24
N ALA A 45 16.50 2.35 4.37
CA ALA A 45 16.84 3.57 3.63
C ALA A 45 16.99 4.78 4.56
N LEU A 46 16.11 4.93 5.56
CA LEU A 46 16.22 5.97 6.59
C LEU A 46 17.57 5.90 7.34
N GLY A 47 18.04 4.71 7.64
CA GLY A 47 19.37 4.51 8.25
C GLY A 47 20.55 4.95 7.36
N LYS A 48 20.35 5.06 6.03
CA LYS A 48 21.36 5.50 5.05
C LYS A 48 21.26 6.99 4.71
N GLY A 49 20.17 7.66 5.11
CA GLY A 49 19.93 9.09 4.89
C GLY A 49 18.89 9.40 3.81
N MET A 50 18.53 10.69 3.69
CA MET A 50 17.38 11.14 2.91
C MET A 50 17.49 10.87 1.40
N SER A 51 18.71 10.83 0.84
CA SER A 51 18.88 10.44 -0.58
C SER A 51 18.45 9.00 -0.84
N ALA A 52 18.80 8.07 0.06
CA ALA A 52 18.36 6.68 -0.04
C ALA A 52 16.84 6.53 0.15
N VAL A 53 16.26 7.37 1.01
CA VAL A 53 14.80 7.44 1.18
C VAL A 53 14.13 7.94 -0.11
N ALA A 54 14.70 8.96 -0.77
CA ALA A 54 14.20 9.46 -2.04
C ALA A 54 14.24 8.38 -3.14
N ASP A 55 15.30 7.58 -3.19
CA ASP A 55 15.41 6.47 -4.15
C ASP A 55 14.40 5.34 -3.85
N TRP A 56 14.18 5.04 -2.56
CA TRP A 56 13.10 4.13 -2.15
C TRP A 56 11.74 4.71 -2.56
N PHE A 57 11.53 6.01 -2.31
CA PHE A 57 10.29 6.70 -2.61
C PHE A 57 9.97 6.68 -4.10
N GLU A 58 10.98 6.85 -4.96
CA GLU A 58 10.84 6.79 -6.41
C GLU A 58 10.37 5.43 -6.91
N ARG A 59 10.88 4.33 -6.31
CA ARG A 59 10.54 2.95 -6.71
C ARG A 59 9.19 2.47 -6.21
N HIS A 60 8.79 2.87 -5.00
CA HIS A 60 7.64 2.28 -4.31
C HIS A 60 6.40 3.16 -4.26
N ASN A 61 6.41 4.32 -4.94
CA ASN A 61 5.24 5.19 -4.99
C ASN A 61 4.77 5.39 -6.44
N ALA A 62 3.46 5.41 -6.62
CA ALA A 62 2.84 5.74 -7.90
C ALA A 62 3.18 7.19 -8.31
N ASP A 63 3.17 7.47 -9.63
CA ASP A 63 3.49 8.81 -10.13
C ASP A 63 2.44 9.85 -9.75
N ASP A 64 1.19 9.41 -9.57
CA ASP A 64 0.04 10.19 -9.11
C ASP A 64 -0.23 10.06 -7.60
N LEU A 65 0.78 9.64 -6.82
CA LEU A 65 0.68 9.51 -5.37
C LEU A 65 -0.03 10.71 -4.73
N ALA A 66 -1.09 10.44 -3.97
CA ALA A 66 -1.70 11.42 -3.09
C ALA A 66 -0.95 11.43 -1.74
N TRP A 67 -0.06 12.39 -1.57
CA TRP A 67 0.62 12.63 -0.30
C TRP A 67 -0.14 13.69 0.48
N MET A 68 -0.69 13.30 1.63
CA MET A 68 -1.45 14.16 2.54
C MET A 68 -0.75 14.26 3.90
N GLY A 69 -0.82 15.43 4.51
CA GLY A 69 -0.23 15.70 5.81
C GLY A 69 0.17 17.17 5.92
N GLU A 70 0.95 17.52 6.93
CA GLU A 70 1.57 18.84 6.96
C GLU A 70 2.79 18.86 6.00
N PRO A 71 2.94 19.89 5.16
CA PRO A 71 2.20 21.13 5.02
C PRO A 71 0.98 21.10 4.07
N GLY A 72 0.41 19.96 3.76
CA GLY A 72 -0.74 19.81 2.87
C GLY A 72 -0.52 18.77 1.78
N LEU A 73 -1.28 18.87 0.70
CA LEU A 73 -1.18 17.97 -0.46
C LEU A 73 0.10 18.25 -1.25
N ARG A 74 0.86 17.20 -1.56
CA ARG A 74 2.12 17.29 -2.31
C ARG A 74 2.20 16.21 -3.38
N THR A 75 2.91 16.50 -4.46
CA THR A 75 3.23 15.55 -5.52
C THR A 75 4.45 14.69 -5.16
N LYS A 76 4.57 13.51 -5.77
CA LYS A 76 5.75 12.64 -5.67
C LYS A 76 7.04 13.40 -6.00
N ALA A 77 7.03 14.20 -7.08
CA ALA A 77 8.20 14.95 -7.53
C ALA A 77 8.67 15.98 -6.50
N GLU A 78 7.74 16.73 -5.87
CA GLU A 78 8.06 17.71 -4.83
C GLU A 78 8.67 17.04 -3.59
N VAL A 79 8.12 15.90 -3.16
CA VAL A 79 8.63 15.15 -2.02
C VAL A 79 10.05 14.63 -2.29
N ILE A 80 10.29 14.04 -3.46
CA ILE A 80 11.63 13.57 -3.88
C ILE A 80 12.63 14.73 -3.96
N HIS A 81 12.21 15.86 -4.55
CA HIS A 81 13.06 17.05 -4.66
C HIS A 81 13.50 17.52 -3.26
N ASP A 82 12.58 17.66 -2.32
CA ASP A 82 12.88 18.14 -0.97
C ASP A 82 13.77 17.16 -0.18
N MET A 83 13.57 15.85 -0.37
CA MET A 83 14.46 14.85 0.22
C MET A 83 15.89 14.95 -0.32
N ARG A 84 16.06 15.10 -1.66
CA ARG A 84 17.37 15.18 -2.31
C ARG A 84 18.08 16.51 -2.07
N SER A 85 17.35 17.61 -1.96
CA SER A 85 17.91 18.94 -1.66
C SER A 85 18.24 19.15 -0.17
N GLY A 86 17.86 18.21 0.71
CA GLY A 86 18.01 18.38 2.16
C GLY A 86 16.98 19.32 2.78
N ASN A 87 15.93 19.69 2.04
CA ASN A 87 14.85 20.52 2.55
C ASN A 87 13.86 19.72 3.43
N GLN A 88 13.83 18.39 3.27
CA GLN A 88 13.01 17.49 4.07
C GLN A 88 13.87 16.51 4.85
N HIS A 89 13.60 16.41 6.16
CA HIS A 89 14.24 15.42 7.04
C HIS A 89 13.19 14.65 7.81
N VAL A 90 13.41 13.34 7.92
CA VAL A 90 12.60 12.42 8.72
C VAL A 90 13.55 11.66 9.63
N LYS A 91 13.35 11.78 10.93
CA LYS A 91 14.14 11.06 11.95
C LYS A 91 13.17 10.34 12.88
N PRO A 92 12.73 9.12 12.51
CA PRO A 92 11.92 8.33 13.41
C PRO A 92 12.75 7.88 14.59
N GLU A 93 12.17 7.95 15.78
CA GLU A 93 12.73 7.39 17.02
C GLU A 93 12.16 5.99 17.25
N ARG A 94 10.88 5.81 16.90
CA ARG A 94 10.17 4.54 17.04
C ARG A 94 9.00 4.48 16.08
N THR A 95 8.85 3.32 15.40
CA THR A 95 7.66 2.97 14.62
C THR A 95 7.05 1.68 15.18
N TYR A 96 5.74 1.63 15.33
CA TYR A 96 5.05 0.56 16.03
C TYR A 96 3.57 0.46 15.63
N ASP A 97 2.87 -0.58 16.13
CA ASP A 97 1.44 -0.83 15.86
C ASP A 97 1.11 -1.04 14.38
N TYR A 98 1.99 -1.70 13.65
CA TYR A 98 1.76 -2.04 12.24
C TYR A 98 0.53 -2.94 12.07
N ARG A 99 -0.35 -2.56 11.15
CA ARG A 99 -1.52 -3.35 10.75
C ARG A 99 -1.70 -3.26 9.25
N VAL A 100 -1.71 -4.40 8.58
CA VAL A 100 -2.05 -4.52 7.16
C VAL A 100 -3.45 -5.10 7.02
N ARG A 101 -4.26 -4.53 6.12
CA ARG A 101 -5.56 -5.06 5.71
C ARG A 101 -5.58 -5.20 4.20
N VAL A 102 -5.89 -6.39 3.73
CA VAL A 102 -5.97 -6.69 2.30
C VAL A 102 -7.41 -6.52 1.82
N HIS A 103 -7.57 -5.96 0.64
CA HIS A 103 -8.85 -5.67 0.01
C HIS A 103 -8.81 -5.97 -1.50
N GLY A 104 -9.96 -5.87 -2.18
CA GLY A 104 -10.05 -5.96 -3.62
C GLY A 104 -9.53 -7.28 -4.20
N ASN A 105 -9.82 -8.41 -3.52
CA ASN A 105 -9.32 -9.73 -3.93
C ASN A 105 -7.79 -9.79 -4.07
N GLY A 106 -7.07 -9.12 -3.15
CA GLY A 106 -5.62 -9.12 -3.14
C GLY A 106 -4.96 -8.08 -4.04
N THR A 107 -5.69 -7.06 -4.49
CA THR A 107 -5.13 -5.99 -5.35
C THR A 107 -4.88 -4.68 -4.62
N THR A 108 -5.35 -4.56 -3.38
CA THR A 108 -5.19 -3.36 -2.55
C THR A 108 -4.80 -3.77 -1.13
N ALA A 109 -3.87 -3.05 -0.53
CA ALA A 109 -3.52 -3.22 0.87
C ALA A 109 -3.50 -1.85 1.57
N VAL A 110 -4.07 -1.80 2.77
CA VAL A 110 -4.03 -0.62 3.63
C VAL A 110 -3.12 -0.93 4.82
N LEU A 111 -2.02 -0.20 4.92
CA LEU A 111 -1.10 -0.27 6.04
C LEU A 111 -1.34 0.91 6.97
N THR A 112 -1.51 0.66 8.25
CA THR A 112 -1.56 1.69 9.29
C THR A 112 -0.51 1.42 10.34
N TYR A 113 0.11 2.48 10.87
CA TYR A 113 1.08 2.40 11.96
C TYR A 113 1.20 3.72 12.69
N ARG A 114 1.93 3.72 13.80
CA ARG A 114 2.30 4.92 14.53
C ARG A 114 3.81 5.15 14.41
N THR A 115 4.20 6.40 14.33
CA THR A 115 5.61 6.78 14.43
C THR A 115 5.79 7.93 15.40
N ASN A 116 6.82 7.83 16.21
CA ASN A 116 7.35 8.94 17.00
C ASN A 116 8.65 9.38 16.34
N GLY A 117 8.89 10.67 16.30
CA GLY A 117 10.12 11.20 15.73
C GLY A 117 10.02 12.65 15.35
N THR A 118 11.07 13.16 14.76
CA THR A 118 11.15 14.52 14.24
C THR A 118 10.99 14.48 12.73
N PHE A 119 10.13 15.35 12.24
CA PHE A 119 9.88 15.57 10.83
C PHE A 119 10.02 17.07 10.54
N SER A 120 10.79 17.44 9.52
CA SER A 120 10.95 18.84 9.14
C SER A 120 10.93 19.04 7.63
N ILE A 121 10.37 20.18 7.21
CA ILE A 121 10.43 20.69 5.83
C ILE A 121 10.84 22.17 5.90
N GLY A 122 11.97 22.52 5.29
CA GLY A 122 12.59 23.82 5.46
C GLY A 122 12.84 24.11 6.92
N ASP A 123 12.48 25.29 7.39
CA ASP A 123 12.64 25.74 8.76
C ASP A 123 11.53 25.25 9.71
N LYS A 124 10.53 24.53 9.18
CA LYS A 124 9.41 24.06 10.00
C LYS A 124 9.66 22.64 10.49
N THR A 125 9.53 22.46 11.81
CA THR A 125 9.55 21.14 12.44
C THR A 125 8.16 20.80 12.91
N PHE A 126 7.73 19.60 12.54
CA PHE A 126 6.39 19.07 12.85
C PHE A 126 6.50 17.98 13.89
N GLY A 127 5.45 17.87 14.65
CA GLY A 127 5.06 17.01 15.75
C GLY A 127 5.80 15.69 15.89
N HIS A 128 5.50 15.07 16.98
CA HIS A 128 6.34 14.02 17.54
C HIS A 128 5.69 12.65 17.49
N GLN A 129 4.38 12.60 17.29
CA GLN A 129 3.62 11.36 17.21
C GLN A 129 2.58 11.46 16.12
N LEU A 130 2.68 10.58 15.12
CA LEU A 130 1.81 10.55 13.96
C LEU A 130 1.11 9.20 13.84
N TYR A 131 -0.14 9.24 13.40
CA TYR A 131 -0.80 8.13 12.74
C TYR A 131 -0.44 8.18 11.25
N ILE A 132 0.00 7.07 10.71
CA ILE A 132 0.27 6.94 9.29
C ILE A 132 -0.74 5.97 8.69
N THR A 133 -1.24 6.33 7.52
CA THR A 133 -2.04 5.46 6.66
C THR A 133 -1.44 5.47 5.26
N ASP A 134 -0.97 4.32 4.84
CA ASP A 134 -0.47 4.07 3.49
C ASP A 134 -1.43 3.13 2.76
N VAL A 135 -1.85 3.49 1.54
CA VAL A 135 -2.61 2.62 0.66
C VAL A 135 -1.71 2.16 -0.47
N TYR A 136 -1.60 0.86 -0.64
CA TYR A 136 -0.87 0.22 -1.71
C TYR A 136 -1.86 -0.38 -2.71
N ALA A 137 -1.56 -0.21 -4.00
CA ALA A 137 -2.24 -0.89 -5.11
C ALA A 137 -1.26 -1.80 -5.84
N LYS A 138 -1.75 -2.89 -6.42
CA LYS A 138 -0.93 -3.79 -7.23
C LYS A 138 -1.02 -3.36 -8.69
N GLU A 139 0.05 -2.76 -9.21
CA GLU A 139 0.18 -2.30 -10.59
C GLU A 139 1.21 -3.15 -11.34
N ASN A 140 0.81 -3.74 -12.45
CA ASN A 140 1.68 -4.63 -13.25
C ASN A 140 2.39 -5.73 -12.43
N GLY A 141 1.71 -6.24 -11.40
CA GLY A 141 2.23 -7.27 -10.50
C GLY A 141 3.14 -6.75 -9.38
N GLN A 142 3.38 -5.45 -9.28
CA GLN A 142 4.18 -4.81 -8.24
C GLN A 142 3.31 -3.98 -7.30
N TRP A 143 3.65 -3.96 -6.01
CA TRP A 143 3.00 -3.10 -5.04
C TRP A 143 3.59 -1.69 -5.10
N VAL A 144 2.73 -0.70 -5.38
CA VAL A 144 3.06 0.73 -5.32
C VAL A 144 2.15 1.44 -4.36
N ARG A 145 2.69 2.38 -3.58
CA ARG A 145 1.91 3.20 -2.68
C ARG A 145 1.23 4.31 -3.47
N VAL A 146 -0.10 4.37 -3.40
CA VAL A 146 -0.95 5.33 -4.12
C VAL A 146 -1.47 6.44 -3.21
N VAL A 147 -1.52 6.20 -1.89
CA VAL A 147 -1.90 7.22 -0.89
C VAL A 147 -0.94 7.14 0.29
N HIS A 148 -0.51 8.29 0.78
CA HIS A 148 0.13 8.47 2.07
C HIS A 148 -0.61 9.56 2.85
N ASP A 149 -1.05 9.23 4.05
CA ASP A 149 -1.59 10.21 5.00
C ASP A 149 -0.82 10.16 6.32
N SER A 150 -0.48 11.33 6.84
CA SER A 150 0.15 11.50 8.13
C SER A 150 -0.61 12.50 8.97
N SER A 151 -1.20 12.04 10.06
CA SER A 151 -2.04 12.84 10.94
C SER A 151 -1.48 12.87 12.37
N PRO A 152 -1.42 14.03 13.03
CA PRO A 152 -0.98 14.12 14.42
C PRO A 152 -1.87 13.28 15.35
N VAL A 153 -1.25 12.59 16.31
CA VAL A 153 -2.00 11.94 17.39
C VAL A 153 -2.52 13.02 18.34
N PRO A 154 -3.83 13.07 18.62
CA PRO A 154 -4.37 14.04 19.57
C PRO A 154 -3.71 13.94 20.95
N ALA A 155 -3.39 15.07 21.56
CA ALA A 155 -2.65 15.15 22.83
C ALA A 155 -3.28 14.36 23.99
N ASN A 156 -4.60 14.19 23.97
CA ASN A 156 -5.36 13.43 24.97
C ASN A 156 -5.23 11.90 24.84
N LYS A 157 -4.62 11.40 23.75
CA LYS A 157 -4.37 9.98 23.51
C LYS A 157 -2.88 9.61 23.62
N GLN A 158 -2.02 10.53 24.04
CA GLN A 158 -0.57 10.31 24.10
C GLN A 158 -0.13 9.49 25.32
N GLY A 159 -1.03 9.06 26.18
CA GLY A 159 -0.74 8.35 27.43
C GLY A 159 -1.45 7.02 27.63
N GLN A 160 -1.99 6.39 26.58
CA GLN A 160 -2.62 5.07 26.68
C GLN A 160 -1.80 3.98 25.98
#